data_1b9cfe5a4278e2e4c9fafdc3adb07b93
#
_entry.id   1b9cfe5a4278e2e4c9fafdc3adb07b93
#
_cell.length_a   1.000
_cell.length_b   1.000
_cell.length_c   1.000
_cell.angle_alpha   90.00
_cell.angle_beta   90.00
_cell.angle_gamma   90.00
#
_symmetry.space_group_name_H-M   'P 1'
#
loop_
_entity.id
_entity.type
_entity.pdbx_description
1 polymer ?
#
loop_
_entity_poly.entity_id
_entity_poly.type
_entity_poly.pdbx_seq_one_letter_code
_entity_poly.pdbx_strand_id
1 'polypeptide(L)'
;MLKRSAYTLTGLALLSSPVLATEEDSGSFWREEAMKTEFVKPEKVIASQKKRVVIDRITTVVRKELGEEWVASALKIAKVESGYQCHVTGPKTRHGRAKGVFQLIDSSARTLGFDPGKMYDCNENIAAGVAHMKVCIKYGVKDPRGMAACHVAGWNRWNVKLAKQHERYKQRYINMASA
;
A
#
# COMPACT_ATOMS: atom_id res chain seq x y z
N MET A 1 72.19 3.42 2.31
CA MET A 1 73.07 2.31 1.83
C MET A 1 72.23 1.38 0.95
N LEU A 2 72.61 1.29 -0.29
CA LEU A 2 72.02 0.44 -1.34
C LEU A 2 72.25 -1.05 -1.02
N LYS A 3 71.29 -1.88 -1.44
CA LYS A 3 71.59 -3.17 -2.08
C LYS A 3 70.48 -3.51 -3.08
N ARG A 4 70.83 -3.42 -4.35
CA ARG A 4 70.16 -4.05 -5.49
C ARG A 4 70.51 -5.53 -5.49
N SER A 5 69.53 -6.39 -5.80
CA SER A 5 69.78 -7.75 -6.24
C SER A 5 68.91 -8.05 -7.44
N ALA A 6 69.62 -8.31 -8.52
CA ALA A 6 69.05 -8.73 -9.79
C ALA A 6 68.89 -10.25 -9.78
N TYR A 7 67.80 -10.79 -10.30
CA TYR A 7 67.73 -12.19 -10.72
C TYR A 7 67.24 -12.28 -12.17
N THR A 8 68.01 -13.06 -12.87
CA THR A 8 68.06 -13.35 -14.28
C THR A 8 66.81 -14.12 -14.80
N LEU A 9 66.42 -13.81 -16.04
CA LEU A 9 65.54 -14.56 -16.89
C LEU A 9 66.02 -15.98 -17.16
N THR A 10 65.15 -16.98 -17.11
CA THR A 10 65.23 -18.19 -17.90
C THR A 10 63.91 -18.45 -18.53
N GLY A 11 63.91 -18.41 -19.85
CA GLY A 11 62.74 -18.67 -20.70
C GLY A 11 62.38 -20.16 -20.73
N LEU A 12 61.09 -20.42 -20.70
CA LEU A 12 60.54 -21.71 -21.13
C LEU A 12 59.40 -21.44 -22.12
N ALA A 13 59.67 -21.71 -23.38
CA ALA A 13 58.68 -21.70 -24.44
C ALA A 13 57.77 -22.91 -24.27
N LEU A 14 56.51 -22.70 -23.97
CA LEU A 14 55.50 -23.73 -24.06
C LEU A 14 54.62 -23.47 -25.29
N LEU A 15 54.61 -24.45 -26.13
CA LEU A 15 53.83 -24.57 -27.37
C LEU A 15 52.32 -24.44 -27.07
N SER A 16 51.73 -23.40 -27.57
CA SER A 16 50.28 -23.22 -27.52
C SER A 16 49.62 -23.96 -28.68
N SER A 17 48.92 -25.03 -28.33
CA SER A 17 47.95 -25.62 -29.24
C SER A 17 46.73 -24.72 -29.33
N PRO A 18 46.14 -24.43 -30.51
CA PRO A 18 44.87 -23.72 -30.59
C PRO A 18 43.77 -24.66 -30.13
N VAL A 19 43.18 -24.35 -28.99
CA VAL A 19 41.86 -24.85 -28.61
C VAL A 19 40.83 -24.15 -29.52
N LEU A 20 40.26 -24.89 -30.45
CA LEU A 20 39.07 -24.48 -31.18
C LEU A 20 37.96 -24.30 -30.13
N ALA A 21 37.70 -23.06 -29.72
CA ALA A 21 36.48 -22.72 -29.03
C ALA A 21 35.33 -22.90 -29.96
N THR A 22 34.53 -23.95 -29.77
CA THR A 22 33.20 -24.01 -30.31
C THR A 22 32.38 -22.90 -29.68
N GLU A 23 32.00 -21.91 -30.46
CA GLU A 23 30.97 -20.92 -30.07
C GLU A 23 29.66 -21.73 -29.90
N GLU A 24 29.44 -22.28 -28.72
CA GLU A 24 28.10 -22.68 -28.33
C GLU A 24 27.24 -21.42 -28.20
N ASP A 25 26.21 -21.37 -29.03
CA ASP A 25 25.19 -20.35 -29.15
C ASP A 25 24.56 -20.03 -27.79
N SER A 26 25.22 -19.20 -26.96
CA SER A 26 24.66 -18.66 -25.73
C SER A 26 23.54 -17.62 -25.99
N GLY A 27 23.34 -17.24 -27.24
CA GLY A 27 22.33 -16.24 -27.63
C GLY A 27 20.90 -16.76 -27.61
N SER A 28 20.70 -18.10 -27.73
CA SER A 28 19.35 -18.69 -27.77
C SER A 28 18.68 -18.73 -26.40
N PHE A 29 19.45 -19.02 -25.35
CA PHE A 29 18.97 -19.09 -23.96
C PHE A 29 18.40 -17.75 -23.49
N TRP A 30 19.12 -16.66 -23.71
CA TRP A 30 18.69 -15.32 -23.28
C TRP A 30 17.50 -14.77 -24.09
N ARG A 31 17.35 -15.19 -25.34
CA ARG A 31 16.19 -14.81 -26.15
C ARG A 31 14.91 -15.50 -25.70
N GLU A 32 14.98 -16.73 -25.24
CA GLU A 32 13.81 -17.49 -24.82
C GLU A 32 13.28 -17.05 -23.45
N GLU A 33 14.16 -16.66 -22.52
CA GLU A 33 13.75 -16.06 -21.25
C GLU A 33 13.19 -14.63 -21.41
N ALA A 34 13.75 -13.83 -22.31
CA ALA A 34 13.26 -12.48 -22.59
C ALA A 34 11.85 -12.48 -23.22
N MET A 35 11.46 -13.54 -23.94
CA MET A 35 10.12 -13.67 -24.50
C MET A 35 9.05 -14.13 -23.49
N LYS A 36 9.44 -14.68 -22.34
CA LYS A 36 8.50 -15.10 -21.27
C LYS A 36 8.13 -13.99 -20.31
N THR A 37 8.77 -12.82 -20.40
CA THR A 37 8.35 -11.65 -19.63
C THR A 37 7.08 -11.08 -20.26
N GLU A 38 5.94 -11.35 -19.64
CA GLU A 38 4.66 -10.75 -20.03
C GLU A 38 4.81 -9.23 -20.06
N PHE A 39 4.66 -8.63 -21.24
CA PHE A 39 4.83 -7.20 -21.45
C PHE A 39 3.72 -6.45 -20.68
N VAL A 40 4.04 -6.04 -19.46
CA VAL A 40 3.09 -5.30 -18.61
C VAL A 40 2.88 -3.92 -19.23
N LYS A 41 1.63 -3.62 -19.62
CA LYS A 41 1.28 -2.32 -20.21
C LYS A 41 1.73 -1.18 -19.29
N PRO A 42 2.38 -0.12 -19.83
CA PRO A 42 2.89 1.00 -19.04
C PRO A 42 1.86 1.63 -18.09
N GLU A 43 0.60 1.68 -18.50
CA GLU A 43 -0.53 2.17 -17.69
C GLU A 43 -0.75 1.34 -16.41
N LYS A 44 -0.60 0.00 -16.48
CA LYS A 44 -0.70 -0.88 -15.30
C LYS A 44 0.46 -0.64 -14.33
N VAL A 45 1.65 -0.39 -14.85
CA VAL A 45 2.85 -0.09 -14.03
C VAL A 45 2.66 1.24 -13.29
N ILE A 46 2.24 2.29 -13.99
CA ILE A 46 1.98 3.61 -13.40
C ILE A 46 0.87 3.54 -12.34
N ALA A 47 -0.23 2.85 -12.62
CA ALA A 47 -1.31 2.66 -11.66
C ALA A 47 -0.86 1.90 -10.40
N SER A 48 -0.01 0.88 -10.56
CA SER A 48 0.58 0.13 -9.46
C SER A 48 1.51 1.01 -8.61
N GLN A 49 2.35 1.83 -9.23
CA GLN A 49 3.23 2.78 -8.54
C GLN A 49 2.43 3.81 -7.73
N LYS A 50 1.38 4.39 -8.31
CA LYS A 50 0.49 5.33 -7.59
C LYS A 50 -0.14 4.69 -6.35
N LYS A 51 -0.59 3.44 -6.43
CA LYS A 51 -1.13 2.71 -5.28
C LYS A 51 -0.09 2.45 -4.21
N ARG A 52 1.15 2.09 -4.59
CA ARG A 52 2.25 1.88 -3.64
C ARG A 52 2.53 3.14 -2.81
N VAL A 53 2.61 4.30 -3.45
CA VAL A 53 2.83 5.58 -2.75
C VAL A 53 1.75 5.83 -1.70
N VAL A 54 0.48 5.55 -2.02
CA VAL A 54 -0.63 5.71 -1.06
C VAL A 54 -0.52 4.71 0.08
N ILE A 55 -0.21 3.44 -0.19
CA ILE A 55 -0.01 2.39 0.81
C ILE A 55 1.12 2.77 1.77
N ASP A 56 2.28 3.20 1.25
CA ASP A 56 3.43 3.61 2.04
C ASP A 56 3.10 4.82 2.92
N ARG A 57 2.32 5.76 2.38
CA ARG A 57 1.89 6.93 3.15
C ARG A 57 0.94 6.56 4.28
N ILE A 58 -0.06 5.72 4.03
CA ILE A 58 -0.96 5.20 5.07
C ILE A 58 -0.14 4.50 6.16
N THR A 59 0.74 3.59 5.75
CA THR A 59 1.60 2.83 6.67
C THR A 59 2.41 3.75 7.58
N THR A 60 3.09 4.75 6.99
CA THR A 60 3.92 5.69 7.73
C THR A 60 3.11 6.51 8.72
N VAL A 61 1.97 7.08 8.29
CA VAL A 61 1.14 7.93 9.15
C VAL A 61 0.48 7.13 10.26
N VAL A 62 -0.08 5.95 9.94
CA VAL A 62 -0.75 5.09 10.94
C VAL A 62 0.26 4.58 11.97
N ARG A 63 1.42 4.09 11.53
CA ARG A 63 2.50 3.62 12.43
C ARG A 63 2.91 4.71 13.41
N LYS A 64 3.11 5.92 12.92
CA LYS A 64 3.49 7.07 13.74
C LYS A 64 2.41 7.47 14.74
N GLU A 65 1.16 7.50 14.31
CA GLU A 65 0.06 8.15 15.03
C GLU A 65 -0.76 7.19 15.90
N LEU A 66 -0.79 5.89 15.54
CA LEU A 66 -1.63 4.88 16.20
C LEU A 66 -0.84 3.66 16.68
N GLY A 67 0.33 3.37 16.10
CA GLY A 67 1.11 2.17 16.35
C GLY A 67 1.04 1.15 15.19
N GLU A 68 1.98 0.21 15.19
CA GLU A 68 2.11 -0.82 14.14
C GLU A 68 0.88 -1.73 14.07
N GLU A 69 0.27 -2.02 15.20
CA GLU A 69 -0.88 -2.91 15.33
C GLU A 69 -2.11 -2.46 14.53
N TRP A 70 -2.19 -1.16 14.19
CA TRP A 70 -3.31 -0.60 13.43
C TRP A 70 -3.05 -0.48 11.92
N VAL A 71 -1.81 -0.70 11.46
CA VAL A 71 -1.43 -0.55 10.04
C VAL A 71 -2.25 -1.49 9.15
N ALA A 72 -2.33 -2.77 9.51
CA ALA A 72 -3.09 -3.75 8.73
C ALA A 72 -4.57 -3.37 8.61
N SER A 73 -5.19 -2.92 9.71
CA SER A 73 -6.60 -2.47 9.71
C SER A 73 -6.81 -1.26 8.80
N ALA A 74 -5.94 -0.26 8.86
CA ALA A 74 -6.03 0.93 8.03
C ALA A 74 -5.89 0.61 6.54
N LEU A 75 -4.92 -0.22 6.19
CA LEU A 75 -4.70 -0.67 4.81
C LEU A 75 -5.90 -1.46 4.28
N LYS A 76 -6.47 -2.34 5.10
CA LYS A 76 -7.64 -3.12 4.69
C LYS A 76 -8.87 -2.25 4.47
N ILE A 77 -9.14 -1.30 5.37
CA ILE A 77 -10.21 -0.32 5.21
C ILE A 77 -10.00 0.49 3.92
N ALA A 78 -8.83 1.08 3.72
CA ALA A 78 -8.54 1.88 2.51
C ALA A 78 -8.68 1.06 1.21
N LYS A 79 -8.31 -0.24 1.25
CA LYS A 79 -8.50 -1.16 0.13
C LYS A 79 -9.98 -1.39 -0.18
N VAL A 80 -10.81 -1.62 0.83
CA VAL A 80 -12.25 -1.85 0.68
C VAL A 80 -12.97 -0.59 0.20
N GLU A 81 -12.60 0.57 0.75
CA GLU A 81 -13.26 1.84 0.47
C GLU A 81 -12.96 2.41 -0.92
N SER A 82 -11.72 2.36 -1.35
CA SER A 82 -11.29 3.06 -2.58
C SER A 82 -10.32 2.27 -3.47
N GLY A 83 -9.85 1.12 -3.01
CA GLY A 83 -8.72 0.44 -3.65
C GLY A 83 -7.46 1.30 -3.66
N TYR A 84 -7.25 2.12 -2.63
CA TYR A 84 -6.15 3.08 -2.45
C TYR A 84 -6.18 4.26 -3.43
N GLN A 85 -7.35 4.68 -3.87
CA GLN A 85 -7.50 5.80 -4.82
C GLN A 85 -7.96 7.07 -4.09
N CYS A 86 -7.27 8.19 -4.36
CA CYS A 86 -7.55 9.47 -3.69
C CYS A 86 -8.77 10.21 -4.24
N HIS A 87 -9.13 9.96 -5.51
CA HIS A 87 -10.17 10.72 -6.21
C HIS A 87 -11.50 9.97 -6.33
N VAL A 88 -11.69 8.93 -5.54
CA VAL A 88 -12.98 8.19 -5.52
C VAL A 88 -14.04 9.00 -4.82
N THR A 89 -15.21 9.06 -5.44
CA THR A 89 -16.41 9.70 -4.89
C THR A 89 -17.51 8.66 -4.70
N GLY A 90 -17.97 8.51 -3.47
CA GLY A 90 -19.11 7.68 -3.14
C GLY A 90 -20.46 8.34 -3.43
N PRO A 91 -21.57 7.61 -3.20
CA PRO A 91 -22.91 8.12 -3.40
C PRO A 91 -23.21 9.32 -2.50
N LYS A 92 -24.10 10.20 -2.96
CA LYS A 92 -24.62 11.31 -2.15
C LYS A 92 -25.56 10.77 -1.07
N THR A 93 -25.33 11.17 0.16
CA THR A 93 -26.19 10.86 1.31
C THR A 93 -26.71 12.15 1.96
N ARG A 94 -27.60 12.03 2.93
CA ARG A 94 -28.03 13.18 3.76
C ARG A 94 -26.88 13.82 4.57
N HIS A 95 -25.79 13.08 4.75
CA HIS A 95 -24.59 13.52 5.50
C HIS A 95 -23.44 14.01 4.60
N GLY A 96 -23.70 14.12 3.31
CA GLY A 96 -22.73 14.49 2.29
C GLY A 96 -22.26 13.31 1.45
N ARG A 97 -21.15 13.48 0.73
CA ARG A 97 -20.53 12.43 -0.10
C ARG A 97 -19.36 11.80 0.63
N ALA A 98 -19.19 10.50 0.43
CA ALA A 98 -17.95 9.83 0.78
C ALA A 98 -16.86 10.20 -0.24
N LYS A 99 -15.64 10.49 0.22
CA LYS A 99 -14.56 10.98 -0.64
C LYS A 99 -13.21 10.36 -0.25
N GLY A 100 -12.38 10.17 -1.26
CA GLY A 100 -10.95 9.86 -1.11
C GLY A 100 -10.66 8.44 -0.64
N VAL A 101 -9.46 8.26 -0.11
CA VAL A 101 -8.89 6.95 0.24
C VAL A 101 -9.71 6.21 1.29
N PHE A 102 -10.14 6.91 2.36
CA PHE A 102 -10.92 6.36 3.47
C PHE A 102 -12.42 6.60 3.33
N GLN A 103 -12.90 7.14 2.20
CA GLN A 103 -14.31 7.41 1.92
C GLN A 103 -15.03 8.12 3.07
N LEU A 104 -14.37 9.14 3.63
CA LEU A 104 -14.98 9.94 4.69
C LEU A 104 -16.09 10.82 4.14
N ILE A 105 -17.26 10.80 4.79
CA ILE A 105 -18.38 11.68 4.43
C ILE A 105 -18.13 13.10 4.93
N ASP A 106 -18.72 14.08 4.25
CA ASP A 106 -18.51 15.51 4.54
C ASP A 106 -18.78 15.88 6.00
N SER A 107 -19.81 15.30 6.62
CA SER A 107 -20.10 15.54 8.04
C SER A 107 -19.02 14.98 8.96
N SER A 108 -18.50 13.80 8.70
CA SER A 108 -17.42 13.20 9.50
C SER A 108 -16.13 14.00 9.38
N ALA A 109 -15.76 14.44 8.17
CA ALA A 109 -14.61 15.29 7.97
C ALA A 109 -14.69 16.57 8.82
N ARG A 110 -15.85 17.28 8.76
CA ARG A 110 -16.07 18.49 9.58
C ARG A 110 -15.97 18.22 11.08
N THR A 111 -16.59 17.14 11.56
CA THR A 111 -16.55 16.79 13.00
C THR A 111 -15.13 16.48 13.47
N LEU A 112 -14.27 15.97 12.58
CA LEU A 112 -12.85 15.72 12.85
C LEU A 112 -11.97 16.96 12.68
N GLY A 113 -12.53 18.12 12.28
CA GLY A 113 -11.79 19.37 12.08
C GLY A 113 -11.15 19.51 10.68
N PHE A 114 -11.59 18.69 9.70
CA PHE A 114 -11.08 18.74 8.33
C PHE A 114 -12.06 19.41 7.36
N ASP A 115 -11.52 20.07 6.34
CA ASP A 115 -12.30 20.66 5.26
C ASP A 115 -12.79 19.57 4.29
N PRO A 116 -14.12 19.38 4.12
CA PRO A 116 -14.66 18.43 3.15
C PRO A 116 -14.23 18.73 1.69
N GLY A 117 -13.89 19.97 1.37
CA GLY A 117 -13.38 20.36 0.05
C GLY A 117 -12.02 19.75 -0.26
N LYS A 118 -11.21 19.49 0.76
CA LYS A 118 -9.87 18.89 0.63
C LYS A 118 -9.83 17.38 0.68
N MET A 119 -10.97 16.69 0.84
CA MET A 119 -10.99 15.23 1.01
C MET A 119 -10.61 14.43 -0.25
N TYR A 120 -10.34 15.07 -1.37
CA TYR A 120 -9.69 14.46 -2.55
C TYR A 120 -8.17 14.59 -2.54
N ASP A 121 -7.59 15.43 -1.69
CA ASP A 121 -6.15 15.40 -1.42
C ASP A 121 -5.81 14.14 -0.62
N CYS A 122 -4.81 13.40 -1.10
CA CYS A 122 -4.41 12.13 -0.48
C CYS A 122 -3.94 12.30 0.96
N ASN A 123 -3.14 13.33 1.23
CA ASN A 123 -2.55 13.54 2.55
C ASN A 123 -3.62 13.99 3.55
N GLU A 124 -4.48 14.92 3.15
CA GLU A 124 -5.60 15.40 3.97
C GLU A 124 -6.57 14.25 4.30
N ASN A 125 -6.91 13.42 3.30
CA ASN A 125 -7.81 12.30 3.52
C ASN A 125 -7.21 11.20 4.41
N ILE A 126 -5.92 10.89 4.26
CA ILE A 126 -5.22 9.95 5.12
C ILE A 126 -5.16 10.49 6.56
N ALA A 127 -4.82 11.76 6.74
CA ALA A 127 -4.82 12.38 8.06
C ALA A 127 -6.21 12.34 8.73
N ALA A 128 -7.27 12.65 7.98
CA ALA A 128 -8.65 12.57 8.47
C ALA A 128 -9.07 11.12 8.79
N GLY A 129 -8.69 10.14 7.96
CA GLY A 129 -8.91 8.72 8.22
C GLY A 129 -8.25 8.23 9.49
N VAL A 130 -7.01 8.63 9.72
CA VAL A 130 -6.27 8.32 10.96
C VAL A 130 -6.90 9.02 12.16
N ALA A 131 -7.33 10.27 12.04
CA ALA A 131 -8.06 10.97 13.09
C ALA A 131 -9.38 10.26 13.43
N HIS A 132 -10.11 9.75 12.43
CA HIS A 132 -11.28 8.91 12.63
C HIS A 132 -10.95 7.64 13.44
N MET A 133 -9.88 6.93 13.07
CA MET A 133 -9.43 5.74 13.79
C MET A 133 -9.04 6.06 15.23
N LYS A 134 -8.37 7.20 15.49
CA LYS A 134 -8.09 7.68 16.88
C LYS A 134 -9.37 7.82 17.70
N VAL A 135 -10.40 8.42 17.10
CA VAL A 135 -11.70 8.58 17.79
C VAL A 135 -12.31 7.20 18.06
N CYS A 136 -12.27 6.27 17.11
CA CYS A 136 -12.74 4.89 17.34
C CYS A 136 -12.04 4.22 18.52
N ILE A 137 -10.71 4.32 18.60
CA ILE A 137 -9.92 3.80 19.72
C ILE A 137 -10.35 4.46 21.05
N LYS A 138 -10.53 5.78 21.07
CA LYS A 138 -11.02 6.52 22.24
C LYS A 138 -12.40 6.05 22.69
N TYR A 139 -13.25 5.58 21.75
CA TYR A 139 -14.57 5.02 22.03
C TYR A 139 -14.54 3.48 22.29
N GLY A 140 -13.38 2.93 22.60
CA GLY A 140 -13.22 1.58 23.11
C GLY A 140 -12.95 0.49 22.06
N VAL A 141 -12.66 0.87 20.82
CA VAL A 141 -12.20 -0.08 19.80
C VAL A 141 -10.82 -0.62 20.17
N LYS A 142 -10.66 -1.96 20.19
CA LYS A 142 -9.43 -2.64 20.62
C LYS A 142 -8.88 -3.64 19.59
N ASP A 143 -9.62 -3.90 18.52
CA ASP A 143 -9.29 -4.94 17.55
C ASP A 143 -9.72 -4.55 16.12
N PRO A 144 -9.24 -5.26 15.08
CA PRO A 144 -9.57 -4.99 13.68
C PRO A 144 -11.09 -5.05 13.38
N ARG A 145 -11.84 -5.96 14.02
CA ARG A 145 -13.29 -6.07 13.78
C ARG A 145 -14.02 -4.85 14.32
N GLY A 146 -13.65 -4.40 15.52
CA GLY A 146 -14.16 -3.17 16.12
C GLY A 146 -13.82 -1.95 15.26
N MET A 147 -12.60 -1.88 14.71
CA MET A 147 -12.19 -0.78 13.84
C MET A 147 -13.02 -0.73 12.56
N ALA A 148 -13.22 -1.87 11.90
CA ALA A 148 -14.07 -1.97 10.72
C ALA A 148 -15.55 -1.61 11.04
N ALA A 149 -16.06 -2.08 12.19
CA ALA A 149 -17.40 -1.72 12.64
C ALA A 149 -17.54 -0.21 12.90
N CYS A 150 -16.53 0.39 13.53
CA CYS A 150 -16.51 1.81 13.84
C CYS A 150 -16.44 2.65 12.56
N HIS A 151 -15.64 2.24 11.59
CA HIS A 151 -15.52 2.95 10.33
C HIS A 151 -16.87 3.06 9.60
N VAL A 152 -17.63 1.98 9.55
CA VAL A 152 -18.90 1.92 8.82
C VAL A 152 -20.11 2.41 9.61
N ALA A 153 -20.14 2.20 10.95
CA ALA A 153 -21.27 2.56 11.79
C ALA A 153 -21.12 3.88 12.55
N GLY A 154 -19.89 4.39 12.64
CA GLY A 154 -19.49 5.53 13.43
C GLY A 154 -19.17 5.18 14.89
N TRP A 155 -18.36 6.03 15.52
CA TRP A 155 -17.81 5.78 16.88
C TRP A 155 -18.85 5.64 17.98
N ASN A 156 -20.06 6.20 17.83
CA ASN A 156 -21.14 6.08 18.82
C ASN A 156 -21.98 4.82 18.63
N ARG A 157 -21.80 4.05 17.58
CA ARG A 157 -22.70 2.97 17.19
C ARG A 157 -22.01 1.66 16.77
N TRP A 158 -20.70 1.60 16.81
CA TRP A 158 -19.93 0.46 16.33
C TRP A 158 -20.23 -0.85 17.09
N ASN A 159 -20.48 -0.76 18.38
CA ASN A 159 -20.72 -1.86 19.30
C ASN A 159 -22.20 -2.15 19.59
N VAL A 160 -23.12 -1.42 18.96
CA VAL A 160 -24.56 -1.64 19.13
C VAL A 160 -25.17 -2.32 17.91
N LYS A 161 -26.24 -3.10 18.15
CA LYS A 161 -26.99 -3.73 17.07
C LYS A 161 -27.81 -2.67 16.31
N LEU A 162 -27.62 -2.63 15.01
CA LEU A 162 -28.36 -1.73 14.13
C LEU A 162 -29.67 -2.35 13.66
N ALA A 163 -30.55 -1.57 13.01
CA ALA A 163 -31.70 -2.10 12.31
C ALA A 163 -31.28 -3.17 11.29
N LYS A 164 -32.11 -4.20 11.06
CA LYS A 164 -31.79 -5.45 10.34
C LYS A 164 -31.02 -5.25 9.02
N GLN A 165 -31.41 -4.28 8.20
CA GLN A 165 -30.75 -4.00 6.91
C GLN A 165 -29.34 -3.41 7.12
N HIS A 166 -29.19 -2.43 8.01
CA HIS A 166 -27.92 -1.79 8.33
C HIS A 166 -26.96 -2.74 9.04
N GLU A 167 -27.49 -3.61 9.92
CA GLU A 167 -26.69 -4.62 10.60
C GLU A 167 -26.09 -5.63 9.61
N ARG A 168 -26.85 -6.10 8.62
CA ARG A 168 -26.33 -6.99 7.57
C ARG A 168 -25.21 -6.30 6.76
N TYR A 169 -25.36 -5.02 6.44
CA TYR A 169 -24.31 -4.24 5.76
C TYR A 169 -23.07 -4.12 6.64
N LYS A 170 -23.24 -3.73 7.91
CA LYS A 170 -22.14 -3.62 8.88
C LYS A 170 -21.37 -4.94 9.02
N GLN A 171 -22.04 -6.07 9.17
CA GLN A 171 -21.40 -7.37 9.29
C GLN A 171 -20.64 -7.78 8.02
N ARG A 172 -21.21 -7.54 6.85
CA ARG A 172 -20.52 -7.77 5.58
C ARG A 172 -19.25 -6.93 5.49
N TYR A 173 -19.34 -5.64 5.84
CA TYR A 173 -18.20 -4.75 5.83
C TYR A 173 -17.10 -5.21 6.79
N ILE A 174 -17.45 -5.59 8.02
CA ILE A 174 -16.50 -6.14 8.99
C ILE A 174 -15.76 -7.34 8.39
N ASN A 175 -16.46 -8.27 7.78
CA ASN A 175 -15.84 -9.46 7.17
C ASN A 175 -14.86 -9.10 6.04
N MET A 176 -15.12 -8.05 5.27
CA MET A 176 -14.21 -7.58 4.21
C MET A 176 -13.01 -6.80 4.75
N ALA A 177 -13.20 -6.01 5.80
CA ALA A 177 -12.21 -5.03 6.27
C ALA A 177 -11.39 -5.49 7.49
N SER A 178 -11.72 -6.61 8.13
CA SER A 178 -11.00 -7.13 9.30
C SER A 178 -10.27 -8.47 9.06
N ALA A 179 -10.46 -9.07 7.87
CA ALA A 179 -9.89 -10.38 7.53
C ALA A 179 -8.40 -10.32 7.13
#